data_b54f9019bb58fdca55e827c74a6bf0c8
#
_entry.id   b54f9019bb58fdca55e827c74a6bf0c8
#
_cell.length_a   1.000
_cell.length_b   1.000
_cell.length_c   1.000
_cell.angle_alpha   90.00
_cell.angle_beta   90.00
_cell.angle_gamma   90.00
#
_symmetry.space_group_name_H-M   'P 1'
#
loop_
_entity.id
_entity.type
_entity.pdbx_description
1 polymer ?
#
loop_
_entity_poly.entity_id
_entity_poly.type
_entity_poly.pdbx_seq_one_letter_code
_entity_poly.pdbx_strand_id
1 'polypeptide(L)'
;MAAMSVISPDLRKHWRLSGSQVVVAIALMIGIGLVFYSYVSLNEPPPPSRWPEYFAWNPATQSLAQPSNGAGAYQSFVLKSWLDEQVPFVPLLSIPYLSFLLLAPIVVPLLNLRISFKRFLTVAIALIVGQLVLDVAYLLFQTNVIRDVDAGGGFSGYLVEQVWGNDQPFNGFPSGHCTWTTIAICSLMRLRKAMPKTAWIMSGWLLLIYPATVMLRQHYLIDVYTGLFVGFAVYWAVMFVVERPRLMPRNDDLAQAQG
;
A
#
# COMPACT_ATOMS: atom_id res chain seq x y z
N MET A 1 12.96 22.65 25.67
CA MET A 1 13.52 23.44 24.54
C MET A 1 14.85 22.92 23.97
N ALA A 2 15.31 21.71 24.30
CA ALA A 2 16.64 21.19 23.90
C ALA A 2 16.63 20.15 22.74
N ALA A 3 15.50 19.86 22.10
CA ALA A 3 15.39 18.81 21.07
C ALA A 3 15.53 19.29 19.62
N MET A 4 15.74 20.60 19.40
CA MET A 4 15.85 21.18 18.03
C MET A 4 17.27 21.32 17.50
N SER A 5 18.31 20.96 18.28
CA SER A 5 19.71 21.20 17.91
C SER A 5 20.43 20.06 17.17
N VAL A 6 19.72 18.96 16.84
CA VAL A 6 20.35 17.77 16.20
C VAL A 6 20.12 17.71 14.67
N ILE A 7 19.46 18.69 14.09
CA ILE A 7 19.36 18.78 12.62
C ILE A 7 20.61 19.48 12.12
N SER A 8 21.49 18.78 11.39
CA SER A 8 22.70 19.36 10.83
C SER A 8 22.36 20.62 10.02
N PRO A 9 23.23 21.66 10.03
CA PRO A 9 22.99 22.89 9.29
C PRO A 9 22.75 22.69 7.79
N ASP A 10 23.32 21.63 7.22
CA ASP A 10 23.13 21.24 5.81
C ASP A 10 21.68 20.83 5.48
N LEU A 11 20.96 20.23 6.43
CA LEU A 11 19.56 19.85 6.20
C LEU A 11 18.63 21.08 6.14
N ARG A 12 19.01 22.22 6.69
CA ARG A 12 18.19 23.45 6.65
C ARG A 12 18.23 24.14 5.28
N LYS A 13 19.26 23.89 4.46
CA LYS A 13 19.41 24.50 3.14
C LYS A 13 18.47 23.92 2.07
N HIS A 14 17.97 22.71 2.26
CA HIS A 14 17.16 21.99 1.28
C HIS A 14 15.64 22.18 1.39
N TRP A 15 15.16 23.03 2.30
CA TRP A 15 13.74 23.22 2.58
C TRP A 15 12.98 24.17 1.65
N ARG A 16 13.66 24.82 0.73
CA ARG A 16 12.99 25.71 -0.23
C ARG A 16 12.65 24.94 -1.51
N LEU A 17 11.43 24.41 -1.54
CA LEU A 17 10.85 23.95 -2.79
C LEU A 17 10.62 25.15 -3.71
N SER A 18 10.90 25.00 -5.00
CA SER A 18 10.45 25.96 -6.00
C SER A 18 8.93 25.93 -6.10
N GLY A 19 8.31 27.00 -6.62
CA GLY A 19 6.86 27.04 -6.82
C GLY A 19 6.37 25.84 -7.65
N SER A 20 7.09 25.47 -8.69
CA SER A 20 6.77 24.31 -9.52
C SER A 20 6.85 22.98 -8.73
N GLN A 21 7.84 22.82 -7.86
CA GLN A 21 7.93 21.63 -7.00
C GLN A 21 6.80 21.54 -5.99
N VAL A 22 6.33 22.68 -5.45
CA VAL A 22 5.16 22.71 -4.57
C VAL A 22 3.91 22.27 -5.33
N VAL A 23 3.68 22.79 -6.52
CA VAL A 23 2.55 22.39 -7.37
C VAL A 23 2.57 20.90 -7.67
N VAL A 24 3.73 20.36 -8.07
CA VAL A 24 3.90 18.92 -8.34
C VAL A 24 3.67 18.09 -7.08
N ALA A 25 4.17 18.53 -5.92
CA ALA A 25 3.95 17.81 -4.67
C ALA A 25 2.47 17.73 -4.31
N ILE A 26 1.75 18.85 -4.41
CA ILE A 26 0.30 18.89 -4.17
C ILE A 26 -0.44 17.98 -5.16
N ALA A 27 -0.12 18.07 -6.46
CA ALA A 27 -0.75 17.24 -7.48
C ALA A 27 -0.55 15.73 -7.22
N LEU A 28 0.65 15.31 -6.81
CA LEU A 28 0.91 13.91 -6.48
C LEU A 28 0.21 13.46 -5.20
N MET A 29 0.11 14.30 -4.17
CA MET A 29 -0.65 13.97 -2.97
C MET A 29 -2.16 13.85 -3.26
N ILE A 30 -2.70 14.70 -4.14
CA ILE A 30 -4.07 14.55 -4.66
C ILE A 30 -4.17 13.24 -5.46
N GLY A 31 -3.19 12.93 -6.31
CA GLY A 31 -3.13 11.70 -7.08
C GLY A 31 -3.17 10.44 -6.20
N ILE A 32 -2.44 10.42 -5.09
CA ILE A 32 -2.50 9.34 -4.09
C ILE A 32 -3.93 9.21 -3.52
N GLY A 33 -4.57 10.33 -3.18
CA GLY A 33 -5.95 10.34 -2.71
C GLY A 33 -6.93 9.80 -3.75
N LEU A 34 -6.77 10.16 -5.03
CA LEU A 34 -7.62 9.70 -6.12
C LEU A 34 -7.49 8.20 -6.37
N VAL A 35 -6.28 7.65 -6.37
CA VAL A 35 -6.10 6.18 -6.54
C VAL A 35 -6.54 5.42 -5.28
N PHE A 36 -6.47 6.01 -4.09
CA PHE A 36 -7.09 5.42 -2.91
C PHE A 36 -8.62 5.40 -3.03
N TYR A 37 -9.22 6.46 -3.58
CA TYR A 37 -10.65 6.50 -3.87
C TYR A 37 -11.04 5.45 -4.93
N SER A 38 -10.22 5.20 -5.96
CA SER A 38 -10.48 4.11 -6.92
C SER A 38 -10.51 2.75 -6.24
N TYR A 39 -9.58 2.49 -5.31
CA TYR A 39 -9.61 1.27 -4.48
C TYR A 39 -10.93 1.12 -3.74
N VAL A 40 -11.37 2.16 -3.01
CA VAL A 40 -12.64 2.13 -2.26
C VAL A 40 -13.83 1.87 -3.19
N SER A 41 -13.84 2.50 -4.36
CA SER A 41 -14.92 2.34 -5.35
C SER A 41 -14.96 0.96 -6.00
N LEU A 42 -13.81 0.28 -6.10
CA LEU A 42 -13.71 -1.09 -6.60
C LEU A 42 -13.94 -2.14 -5.52
N ASN A 43 -13.84 -1.76 -4.24
CA ASN A 43 -14.03 -2.64 -3.09
C ASN A 43 -15.51 -2.84 -2.76
N GLU A 44 -16.29 -3.10 -3.78
CA GLU A 44 -17.72 -3.39 -3.70
C GLU A 44 -18.03 -4.68 -4.46
N PRO A 45 -19.16 -5.34 -4.12
CA PRO A 45 -19.59 -6.51 -4.88
C PRO A 45 -19.75 -6.15 -6.37
N PRO A 46 -19.15 -6.92 -7.30
CA PRO A 46 -19.29 -6.64 -8.72
C PRO A 46 -20.76 -6.79 -9.15
N PRO A 47 -21.28 -5.89 -10.01
CA PRO A 47 -22.62 -6.06 -10.54
C PRO A 47 -22.70 -7.34 -11.38
N PRO A 48 -23.82 -8.08 -11.35
CA PRO A 48 -23.98 -9.38 -12.04
C PRO A 48 -23.71 -9.35 -13.55
N SER A 49 -23.81 -8.17 -14.17
CA SER A 49 -23.62 -7.98 -15.61
C SER A 49 -22.16 -7.81 -16.05
N ARG A 50 -21.21 -7.70 -15.13
CA ARG A 50 -19.85 -7.27 -15.46
C ARG A 50 -18.92 -8.41 -15.89
N TRP A 51 -19.20 -9.66 -15.49
CA TRP A 51 -18.31 -10.78 -15.76
C TRP A 51 -19.07 -12.07 -16.03
N PRO A 52 -18.83 -12.78 -17.14
CA PRO A 52 -19.34 -14.12 -17.34
C PRO A 52 -18.61 -15.08 -16.41
N GLU A 53 -19.35 -15.76 -15.55
CA GLU A 53 -19.00 -16.96 -14.78
C GLU A 53 -17.61 -17.00 -14.13
N TYR A 54 -17.44 -16.30 -13.00
CA TYR A 54 -16.35 -16.57 -12.09
C TYR A 54 -16.67 -17.76 -11.21
N PHE A 55 -15.78 -18.75 -11.18
CA PHE A 55 -15.87 -19.87 -10.26
C PHE A 55 -15.13 -19.51 -8.97
N ALA A 56 -15.82 -19.50 -7.84
CA ALA A 56 -15.19 -19.39 -6.54
C ALA A 56 -14.57 -20.75 -6.15
N TRP A 57 -13.26 -20.79 -5.99
CA TRP A 57 -12.59 -21.97 -5.44
C TRP A 57 -12.79 -22.03 -3.93
N ASN A 58 -13.38 -23.10 -3.41
CA ASN A 58 -13.41 -23.37 -1.98
C ASN A 58 -12.31 -24.40 -1.64
N PRO A 59 -11.20 -24.00 -1.02
CA PRO A 59 -10.10 -24.89 -0.70
C PRO A 59 -10.47 -25.93 0.38
N ALA A 60 -11.42 -25.63 1.25
CA ALA A 60 -11.87 -26.56 2.27
C ALA A 60 -12.66 -27.76 1.69
N THR A 61 -13.35 -27.56 0.57
CA THR A 61 -14.09 -28.62 -0.12
C THR A 61 -13.38 -29.09 -1.38
N GLN A 62 -12.25 -28.47 -1.75
CA GLN A 62 -11.55 -28.70 -3.02
C GLN A 62 -12.49 -28.65 -4.24
N SER A 63 -13.53 -27.87 -4.16
CA SER A 63 -14.55 -27.71 -5.19
C SER A 63 -14.70 -26.26 -5.59
N LEU A 64 -15.11 -26.06 -6.84
CA LEU A 64 -15.58 -24.75 -7.29
C LEU A 64 -16.93 -24.51 -6.57
N ALA A 65 -16.95 -23.54 -5.65
CA ALA A 65 -18.19 -23.14 -5.02
C ALA A 65 -19.08 -22.53 -6.11
N GLN A 66 -20.23 -23.15 -6.37
CA GLN A 66 -21.24 -22.50 -7.17
C GLN A 66 -21.76 -21.29 -6.41
N PRO A 67 -21.98 -20.15 -7.08
CA PRO A 67 -22.60 -19.00 -6.44
C PRO A 67 -23.90 -19.47 -5.79
N SER A 68 -24.12 -19.12 -4.53
CA SER A 68 -25.39 -19.36 -3.87
C SER A 68 -26.47 -18.70 -4.73
N ASN A 69 -27.46 -19.47 -5.15
CA ASN A 69 -28.51 -19.04 -6.08
C ASN A 69 -29.50 -18.02 -5.49
N GLY A 70 -29.04 -17.11 -4.64
CA GLY A 70 -29.79 -15.95 -4.24
C GLY A 70 -29.67 -14.85 -5.30
N ALA A 71 -30.76 -14.25 -5.69
CA ALA A 71 -30.75 -13.04 -6.52
C ALA A 71 -29.81 -12.01 -5.87
N GLY A 72 -28.66 -11.75 -6.50
CA GLY A 72 -27.60 -10.89 -5.95
C GLY A 72 -26.33 -11.62 -5.46
N ALA A 73 -26.18 -12.92 -5.69
CA ALA A 73 -24.95 -13.63 -5.37
C ALA A 73 -23.81 -13.11 -6.28
N TYR A 74 -22.83 -12.48 -5.65
CA TYR A 74 -21.64 -11.97 -6.31
C TYR A 74 -20.65 -13.11 -6.54
N GLN A 75 -20.07 -13.16 -7.72
CA GLN A 75 -19.07 -14.15 -8.06
C GLN A 75 -17.69 -13.56 -7.79
N SER A 76 -17.03 -14.05 -6.76
CA SER A 76 -15.66 -13.68 -6.40
C SER A 76 -14.88 -14.92 -5.98
N PHE A 77 -13.56 -14.90 -6.19
CA PHE A 77 -12.70 -16.00 -5.82
C PHE A 77 -12.37 -15.96 -4.33
N VAL A 78 -12.39 -17.12 -3.68
CA VAL A 78 -11.93 -17.29 -2.30
C VAL A 78 -10.60 -18.03 -2.33
N LEU A 79 -9.53 -17.35 -1.94
CA LEU A 79 -8.16 -17.89 -2.00
C LEU A 79 -7.69 -18.47 -0.66
N LYS A 80 -8.62 -18.81 0.24
CA LYS A 80 -8.33 -19.37 1.57
C LYS A 80 -7.60 -20.70 1.44
N SER A 81 -6.45 -20.82 2.10
CA SER A 81 -5.66 -22.05 2.24
C SER A 81 -5.83 -22.65 3.63
N TRP A 82 -5.37 -23.90 3.81
CA TRP A 82 -5.34 -24.53 5.13
C TRP A 82 -4.44 -23.81 6.15
N LEU A 83 -3.43 -23.07 5.67
CA LEU A 83 -2.57 -22.24 6.52
C LEU A 83 -3.35 -21.03 7.08
N ASP A 84 -4.26 -20.46 6.30
CA ASP A 84 -5.07 -19.33 6.75
C ASP A 84 -6.01 -19.73 7.91
N GLU A 85 -6.40 -21.01 7.98
CA GLU A 85 -7.22 -21.54 9.06
C GLU A 85 -6.45 -21.61 10.40
N GLN A 86 -5.14 -21.73 10.36
CA GLN A 86 -4.29 -21.75 11.54
C GLN A 86 -3.96 -20.35 12.08
N VAL A 87 -4.25 -19.30 11.32
CA VAL A 87 -3.97 -17.92 11.75
C VAL A 87 -4.98 -17.50 12.83
N PRO A 88 -4.50 -17.12 14.03
CA PRO A 88 -5.40 -16.66 15.09
C PRO A 88 -6.03 -15.32 14.72
N PHE A 89 -7.24 -15.07 15.22
CA PHE A 89 -7.87 -13.76 15.14
C PHE A 89 -7.40 -12.90 16.31
N VAL A 90 -6.85 -11.70 16.03
CA VAL A 90 -6.25 -10.80 17.03
C VAL A 90 -6.78 -9.38 16.86
N PRO A 91 -7.92 -9.03 17.50
CA PRO A 91 -8.57 -7.72 17.36
C PRO A 91 -7.66 -6.52 17.68
N LEU A 92 -6.70 -6.65 18.59
CA LEU A 92 -5.78 -5.56 18.96
C LEU A 92 -4.93 -5.05 17.79
N LEU A 93 -4.69 -5.88 16.79
CA LEU A 93 -3.95 -5.50 15.58
C LEU A 93 -4.72 -4.52 14.67
N SER A 94 -5.99 -4.23 14.98
CA SER A 94 -6.72 -3.12 14.35
C SER A 94 -6.04 -1.75 14.55
N ILE A 95 -5.28 -1.57 15.64
CA ILE A 95 -4.55 -0.33 15.91
C ILE A 95 -3.44 -0.07 14.86
N PRO A 96 -2.45 -0.95 14.68
CA PRO A 96 -1.47 -0.77 13.60
C PRO A 96 -2.15 -0.80 12.22
N TYR A 97 -3.17 -1.60 12.00
CA TYR A 97 -3.89 -1.65 10.73
C TYR A 97 -4.48 -0.28 10.36
N LEU A 98 -5.26 0.35 11.24
CA LEU A 98 -5.85 1.65 10.99
C LEU A 98 -4.81 2.76 10.82
N SER A 99 -3.65 2.65 11.50
CA SER A 99 -2.56 3.62 11.33
C SER A 99 -1.97 3.64 9.92
N PHE A 100 -2.16 2.57 9.14
CA PHE A 100 -1.75 2.48 7.75
C PHE A 100 -2.27 3.65 6.91
N LEU A 101 -3.54 4.03 7.08
CA LEU A 101 -4.21 5.10 6.32
C LEU A 101 -3.51 6.46 6.45
N LEU A 102 -2.82 6.69 7.54
CA LEU A 102 -2.05 7.91 7.78
C LEU A 102 -0.57 7.72 7.40
N LEU A 103 0.03 6.61 7.83
CA LEU A 103 1.47 6.44 7.75
C LEU A 103 1.98 6.23 6.33
N ALA A 104 1.41 5.29 5.59
CA ALA A 104 1.91 4.93 4.26
C ALA A 104 1.65 6.02 3.20
N PRO A 105 0.41 6.54 3.02
CA PRO A 105 0.12 7.50 1.97
C PRO A 105 0.47 8.95 2.30
N ILE A 106 0.60 9.33 3.56
CA ILE A 106 0.79 10.73 3.96
C ILE A 106 2.16 10.94 4.62
N VAL A 107 2.39 10.29 5.77
CA VAL A 107 3.58 10.58 6.58
C VAL A 107 4.86 10.18 5.86
N VAL A 108 4.91 9.01 5.23
CA VAL A 108 6.12 8.54 4.55
C VAL A 108 6.49 9.40 3.34
N PRO A 109 5.58 9.77 2.42
CA PRO A 109 5.88 10.75 1.37
C PRO A 109 6.40 12.07 1.90
N LEU A 110 5.77 12.64 2.94
CA LEU A 110 6.20 13.90 3.54
C LEU A 110 7.59 13.82 4.20
N LEU A 111 7.92 12.70 4.84
CA LEU A 111 9.29 12.47 5.36
C LEU A 111 10.31 12.41 4.23
N ASN A 112 9.97 11.81 3.11
CA ASN A 112 10.84 11.79 1.93
C ASN A 112 11.01 13.19 1.33
N LEU A 113 9.93 13.97 1.28
CA LEU A 113 9.97 15.37 0.82
C LEU A 113 10.93 16.21 1.66
N ARG A 114 10.97 16.00 2.98
CA ARG A 114 11.91 16.66 3.90
C ARG A 114 13.39 16.41 3.57
N ILE A 115 13.70 15.30 2.95
CA ILE A 115 15.08 14.92 2.61
C ILE A 115 15.42 15.30 1.18
N SER A 116 14.54 15.01 0.23
CA SER A 116 14.76 15.29 -1.19
C SER A 116 13.45 15.21 -1.97
N PHE A 117 13.22 16.21 -2.83
CA PHE A 117 12.09 16.19 -3.74
C PHE A 117 12.11 14.96 -4.66
N LYS A 118 13.28 14.51 -5.10
CA LYS A 118 13.45 13.32 -5.94
C LYS A 118 13.00 12.04 -5.22
N ARG A 119 13.29 11.90 -3.92
CA ARG A 119 12.81 10.77 -3.10
C ARG A 119 11.30 10.83 -2.87
N PHE A 120 10.77 12.03 -2.66
CA PHE A 120 9.32 12.24 -2.60
C PHE A 120 8.65 11.79 -3.90
N LEU A 121 9.17 12.22 -5.07
CA LEU A 121 8.66 11.77 -6.36
C LEU A 121 8.67 10.24 -6.47
N THR A 122 9.76 9.60 -6.07
CA THR A 122 9.88 8.14 -6.11
C THR A 122 8.77 7.46 -5.31
N VAL A 123 8.57 7.85 -4.05
CA VAL A 123 7.57 7.18 -3.21
C VAL A 123 6.14 7.52 -3.64
N ALA A 124 5.85 8.78 -4.00
CA ALA A 124 4.52 9.19 -4.42
C ALA A 124 4.10 8.51 -5.73
N ILE A 125 4.98 8.49 -6.72
CA ILE A 125 4.73 7.79 -7.99
C ILE A 125 4.61 6.28 -7.76
N ALA A 126 5.44 5.69 -6.88
CA ALA A 126 5.36 4.26 -6.59
C ALA A 126 4.02 3.88 -5.93
N LEU A 127 3.49 4.70 -5.02
CA LEU A 127 2.17 4.48 -4.43
C LEU A 127 1.06 4.54 -5.48
N ILE A 128 1.11 5.55 -6.37
CA ILE A 128 0.12 5.69 -7.46
C ILE A 128 0.21 4.52 -8.43
N VAL A 129 1.39 4.19 -8.93
CA VAL A 129 1.59 3.08 -9.87
C VAL A 129 1.24 1.75 -9.22
N GLY A 130 1.63 1.55 -7.94
CA GLY A 130 1.27 0.37 -7.18
C GLY A 130 -0.25 0.18 -7.10
N GLN A 131 -0.99 1.24 -6.80
CA GLN A 131 -2.46 1.15 -6.76
C GLN A 131 -3.05 0.87 -8.14
N LEU A 132 -2.59 1.53 -9.20
CA LEU A 132 -3.08 1.27 -10.55
C LEU A 132 -2.85 -0.19 -10.99
N VAL A 133 -1.73 -0.79 -10.62
CA VAL A 133 -1.46 -2.22 -10.85
C VAL A 133 -2.47 -3.09 -10.10
N LEU A 134 -2.78 -2.74 -8.85
CA LEU A 134 -3.78 -3.45 -8.05
C LEU A 134 -5.19 -3.27 -8.63
N ASP A 135 -5.56 -2.06 -9.04
CA ASP A 135 -6.88 -1.79 -9.62
C ASP A 135 -7.11 -2.65 -10.89
N VAL A 136 -6.08 -2.79 -11.73
CA VAL A 136 -6.15 -3.71 -12.87
C VAL A 136 -6.35 -5.17 -12.41
N ALA A 137 -5.63 -5.61 -11.37
CA ALA A 137 -5.81 -6.95 -10.83
C ALA A 137 -7.23 -7.15 -10.28
N TYR A 138 -7.77 -6.19 -9.54
CA TYR A 138 -9.13 -6.24 -8.98
C TYR A 138 -10.21 -6.24 -10.05
N LEU A 139 -10.00 -5.52 -11.15
CA LEU A 139 -10.91 -5.53 -12.29
C LEU A 139 -10.91 -6.86 -13.06
N LEU A 140 -9.75 -7.52 -13.12
CA LEU A 140 -9.59 -8.78 -13.84
C LEU A 140 -9.87 -10.02 -12.99
N PHE A 141 -9.61 -9.93 -11.67
CA PHE A 141 -9.66 -11.07 -10.76
C PHE A 141 -10.10 -10.63 -9.38
N GLN A 142 -11.39 -10.41 -9.20
CA GLN A 142 -11.92 -10.02 -7.91
C GLN A 142 -11.98 -11.19 -6.94
N THR A 143 -11.47 -10.98 -5.72
CA THR A 143 -11.46 -11.97 -4.65
C THR A 143 -12.29 -11.53 -3.48
N ASN A 144 -12.71 -12.48 -2.66
CA ASN A 144 -13.46 -12.24 -1.43
C ASN A 144 -12.77 -12.94 -0.25
N VAL A 145 -12.72 -12.25 0.88
CA VAL A 145 -12.19 -12.79 2.13
C VAL A 145 -13.34 -13.09 3.09
N ILE A 146 -13.44 -14.34 3.51
CA ILE A 146 -14.49 -14.79 4.43
C ILE A 146 -14.16 -14.31 5.85
N ARG A 147 -15.08 -13.60 6.46
CA ARG A 147 -15.01 -13.13 7.85
C ARG A 147 -15.88 -14.06 8.72
N ASP A 148 -15.31 -15.20 9.07
CA ASP A 148 -15.98 -16.31 9.77
C ASP A 148 -15.84 -16.25 11.31
N VAL A 149 -15.55 -15.07 11.84
CA VAL A 149 -15.33 -14.83 13.27
C VAL A 149 -16.13 -13.62 13.75
N ASP A 150 -16.43 -13.59 15.04
CA ASP A 150 -17.00 -12.42 15.70
C ASP A 150 -15.94 -11.36 15.95
N ALA A 151 -16.27 -10.08 15.77
CA ALA A 151 -15.34 -8.97 16.01
C ALA A 151 -14.86 -8.90 17.46
N GLY A 152 -15.59 -9.52 18.38
CA GLY A 152 -15.34 -9.47 19.80
C GLY A 152 -15.93 -8.23 20.46
N GLY A 153 -15.82 -8.17 21.79
CA GLY A 153 -16.31 -7.04 22.59
C GLY A 153 -15.24 -6.00 22.92
N GLY A 154 -15.68 -4.91 23.52
CA GLY A 154 -14.82 -3.84 24.03
C GLY A 154 -14.20 -2.96 22.93
N PHE A 155 -13.14 -2.21 23.29
CA PHE A 155 -12.55 -1.24 22.39
C PHE A 155 -11.93 -1.87 21.12
N SER A 156 -11.25 -3.01 21.27
CA SER A 156 -10.62 -3.68 20.12
C SER A 156 -11.67 -4.26 19.15
N GLY A 157 -12.78 -4.83 19.67
CA GLY A 157 -13.89 -5.29 18.86
C GLY A 157 -14.54 -4.13 18.09
N TYR A 158 -14.79 -3.02 18.76
CA TYR A 158 -15.26 -1.80 18.10
C TYR A 158 -14.35 -1.36 16.94
N LEU A 159 -13.02 -1.37 17.15
CA LEU A 159 -12.09 -1.02 16.08
C LEU A 159 -12.14 -2.00 14.91
N VAL A 160 -12.31 -3.29 15.18
CA VAL A 160 -12.50 -4.30 14.11
C VAL A 160 -13.78 -4.03 13.32
N GLU A 161 -14.88 -3.71 13.98
CA GLU A 161 -16.13 -3.32 13.31
C GLU A 161 -15.94 -2.10 12.42
N GLN A 162 -15.16 -1.09 12.88
CA GLN A 162 -14.81 0.06 12.05
C GLN A 162 -13.97 -0.35 10.83
N VAL A 163 -13.00 -1.27 10.98
CA VAL A 163 -12.24 -1.81 9.86
C VAL A 163 -13.17 -2.52 8.88
N TRP A 164 -13.99 -3.44 9.36
CA TRP A 164 -14.87 -4.25 8.49
C TRP A 164 -15.99 -3.44 7.83
N GLY A 165 -16.47 -2.39 8.50
CA GLY A 165 -17.51 -1.50 7.95
C GLY A 165 -16.99 -0.57 6.85
N ASN A 166 -15.73 -0.16 6.93
CA ASN A 166 -15.13 0.77 5.97
C ASN A 166 -14.29 0.09 4.88
N ASP A 167 -13.85 -1.15 5.11
CA ASP A 167 -13.04 -1.92 4.17
C ASP A 167 -13.77 -3.24 3.88
N GLN A 168 -14.51 -3.26 2.78
CA GLN A 168 -15.30 -4.39 2.36
C GLN A 168 -14.42 -5.60 2.04
N PRO A 169 -14.92 -6.87 2.10
CA PRO A 169 -14.09 -8.06 1.94
C PRO A 169 -13.75 -8.40 0.48
N PHE A 170 -13.95 -7.47 -0.43
CA PHE A 170 -13.59 -7.61 -1.84
C PHE A 170 -12.20 -7.03 -2.12
N ASN A 171 -11.64 -7.30 -3.29
CA ASN A 171 -10.30 -6.83 -3.64
C ASN A 171 -9.19 -7.34 -2.70
N GLY A 172 -9.29 -8.59 -2.27
CA GLY A 172 -8.26 -9.20 -1.40
C GLY A 172 -6.92 -9.37 -2.10
N PHE A 173 -6.91 -9.79 -3.36
CA PHE A 173 -5.72 -10.22 -4.09
C PHE A 173 -5.36 -9.32 -5.27
N PRO A 174 -4.10 -8.82 -5.32
CA PRO A 174 -3.08 -8.76 -4.28
C PRO A 174 -3.43 -7.76 -3.17
N SER A 175 -2.89 -7.92 -1.95
CA SER A 175 -3.18 -7.00 -0.86
C SER A 175 -2.66 -5.57 -1.12
N GLY A 176 -3.58 -4.61 -1.16
CA GLY A 176 -3.25 -3.19 -1.27
C GLY A 176 -2.50 -2.67 -0.03
N HIS A 177 -2.92 -3.09 1.16
CA HIS A 177 -2.27 -2.77 2.41
C HIS A 177 -0.80 -3.23 2.43
N CYS A 178 -0.54 -4.46 1.98
CA CYS A 178 0.83 -5.00 1.93
C CYS A 178 1.66 -4.32 0.83
N THR A 179 1.07 -4.01 -0.31
CA THR A 179 1.75 -3.31 -1.41
C THR A 179 2.23 -1.92 -0.97
N TRP A 180 1.34 -1.10 -0.42
CA TRP A 180 1.70 0.26 0.02
C TRP A 180 2.63 0.24 1.23
N THR A 181 2.43 -0.69 2.16
CA THR A 181 3.33 -0.90 3.30
C THR A 181 4.73 -1.24 2.84
N THR A 182 4.89 -2.11 1.85
CA THR A 182 6.19 -2.48 1.29
C THR A 182 6.88 -1.27 0.63
N ILE A 183 6.14 -0.50 -0.18
CA ILE A 183 6.64 0.74 -0.78
C ILE A 183 7.13 1.71 0.31
N ALA A 184 6.33 1.88 1.37
CA ALA A 184 6.65 2.75 2.49
C ALA A 184 7.92 2.29 3.22
N ILE A 185 8.04 1.00 3.55
CA ILE A 185 9.22 0.43 4.22
C ILE A 185 10.47 0.56 3.35
N CYS A 186 10.40 0.21 2.06
CA CYS A 186 11.52 0.39 1.14
C CYS A 186 12.01 1.84 1.10
N SER A 187 11.08 2.78 1.07
CA SER A 187 11.38 4.21 1.10
C SER A 187 12.02 4.64 2.43
N LEU A 188 11.44 4.24 3.59
CA LEU A 188 11.98 4.53 4.92
C LEU A 188 13.39 3.97 5.10
N MET A 189 13.65 2.75 4.65
CA MET A 189 14.97 2.13 4.75
C MET A 189 16.04 2.92 3.98
N ARG A 190 15.67 3.64 2.95
CA ARG A 190 16.58 4.57 2.27
C ARG A 190 16.82 5.87 3.04
N LEU A 191 15.92 6.23 3.97
CA LEU A 191 16.11 7.37 4.88
C LEU A 191 16.96 7.03 6.11
N ARG A 192 17.33 5.75 6.33
CA ARG A 192 18.01 5.29 7.56
C ARG A 192 19.32 6.00 7.89
N LYS A 193 20.02 6.54 6.87
CA LYS A 193 21.25 7.31 7.10
C LYS A 193 20.97 8.74 7.56
N ALA A 194 19.89 9.36 7.07
CA ALA A 194 19.51 10.73 7.40
C ALA A 194 18.63 10.82 8.67
N MET A 195 17.75 9.83 8.86
CA MET A 195 16.77 9.78 9.95
C MET A 195 16.70 8.36 10.55
N PRO A 196 17.78 7.85 11.19
CA PRO A 196 17.87 6.43 11.57
C PRO A 196 16.77 6.01 12.53
N LYS A 197 16.53 6.75 13.60
CA LYS A 197 15.48 6.40 14.58
C LYS A 197 14.09 6.36 13.94
N THR A 198 13.73 7.38 13.18
CA THR A 198 12.44 7.44 12.50
C THR A 198 12.27 6.29 11.51
N ALA A 199 13.30 6.01 10.70
CA ALA A 199 13.25 4.95 9.71
C ALA A 199 13.03 3.58 10.34
N TRP A 200 13.77 3.25 11.40
CA TRP A 200 13.65 1.95 12.06
C TRP A 200 12.35 1.80 12.85
N ILE A 201 11.95 2.82 13.63
CA ILE A 201 10.72 2.76 14.44
C ILE A 201 9.49 2.65 13.53
N MET A 202 9.40 3.49 12.50
CA MET A 202 8.27 3.46 11.59
C MET A 202 8.23 2.18 10.75
N SER A 203 9.38 1.68 10.29
CA SER A 203 9.40 0.40 9.56
C SER A 203 9.00 -0.75 10.46
N GLY A 204 9.48 -0.81 11.70
CA GLY A 204 9.06 -1.80 12.69
C GLY A 204 7.55 -1.75 12.97
N TRP A 205 6.98 -0.56 13.08
CA TRP A 205 5.53 -0.39 13.23
C TRP A 205 4.76 -0.85 12.00
N LEU A 206 5.19 -0.44 10.80
CA LEU A 206 4.57 -0.83 9.54
C LEU A 206 4.65 -2.34 9.27
N LEU A 207 5.70 -3.03 9.75
CA LEU A 207 5.79 -4.49 9.66
C LEU A 207 4.64 -5.21 10.36
N LEU A 208 4.00 -4.61 11.37
CA LEU A 208 2.83 -5.18 12.05
C LEU A 208 1.59 -5.22 11.15
N ILE A 209 1.57 -4.46 10.06
CA ILE A 209 0.44 -4.45 9.13
C ILE A 209 0.30 -5.78 8.39
N TYR A 210 1.41 -6.46 8.03
CA TYR A 210 1.35 -7.76 7.37
C TYR A 210 0.59 -8.83 8.19
N PRO A 211 0.97 -9.12 9.43
CA PRO A 211 0.17 -10.04 10.23
C PRO A 211 -1.22 -9.47 10.55
N ALA A 212 -1.36 -8.15 10.73
CA ALA A 212 -2.66 -7.55 11.02
C ALA A 212 -3.69 -7.83 9.92
N THR A 213 -3.30 -7.74 8.64
CA THR A 213 -4.22 -7.99 7.52
C THR A 213 -4.82 -9.40 7.56
N VAL A 214 -4.04 -10.41 7.91
CA VAL A 214 -4.52 -11.80 7.97
C VAL A 214 -5.25 -12.07 9.29
N MET A 215 -4.70 -11.59 10.41
CA MET A 215 -5.28 -11.81 11.75
C MET A 215 -6.58 -11.05 11.99
N LEU A 216 -6.88 -10.03 11.16
CA LEU A 216 -8.15 -9.30 11.17
C LEU A 216 -9.13 -9.79 10.10
N ARG A 217 -8.83 -10.90 9.40
CA ARG A 217 -9.68 -11.43 8.33
C ARG A 217 -9.95 -10.41 7.21
N GLN A 218 -8.92 -9.64 6.84
CA GLN A 218 -8.95 -8.73 5.69
C GLN A 218 -8.32 -9.35 4.45
N HIS A 219 -7.35 -10.23 4.64
CA HIS A 219 -6.59 -10.88 3.57
C HIS A 219 -6.26 -12.33 3.92
N TYR A 220 -5.95 -13.11 2.90
CA TYR A 220 -5.31 -14.40 3.01
C TYR A 220 -3.78 -14.27 2.87
N LEU A 221 -3.04 -15.28 3.30
CA LEU A 221 -1.57 -15.28 3.23
C LEU A 221 -1.05 -15.05 1.81
N ILE A 222 -1.71 -15.62 0.80
CA ILE A 222 -1.33 -15.43 -0.61
C ILE A 222 -1.44 -13.96 -1.04
N ASP A 223 -2.44 -13.24 -0.54
CA ASP A 223 -2.64 -11.82 -0.84
C ASP A 223 -1.50 -10.99 -0.27
N VAL A 224 -1.04 -11.35 0.95
CA VAL A 224 0.08 -10.69 1.64
C VAL A 224 1.37 -10.88 0.85
N TYR A 225 1.71 -12.12 0.48
CA TYR A 225 2.94 -12.41 -0.27
C TYR A 225 2.97 -11.72 -1.62
N THR A 226 1.85 -11.77 -2.36
CA THR A 226 1.75 -11.11 -3.66
C THR A 226 1.77 -9.60 -3.54
N GLY A 227 1.09 -9.01 -2.55
CA GLY A 227 1.14 -7.58 -2.27
C GLY A 227 2.55 -7.10 -1.92
N LEU A 228 3.29 -7.87 -1.09
CA LEU A 228 4.68 -7.59 -0.78
C LEU A 228 5.56 -7.61 -2.04
N PHE A 229 5.40 -8.62 -2.89
CA PHE A 229 6.14 -8.72 -4.15
C PHE A 229 5.84 -7.55 -5.10
N VAL A 230 4.56 -7.21 -5.29
CA VAL A 230 4.14 -6.08 -6.12
C VAL A 230 4.72 -4.78 -5.59
N GLY A 231 4.61 -4.52 -4.28
CA GLY A 231 5.13 -3.31 -3.66
C GLY A 231 6.64 -3.16 -3.84
N PHE A 232 7.38 -4.26 -3.65
CA PHE A 232 8.82 -4.29 -3.87
C PHE A 232 9.18 -4.03 -5.34
N ALA A 233 8.57 -4.76 -6.28
CA ALA A 233 8.84 -4.62 -7.70
C ALA A 233 8.53 -3.21 -8.21
N VAL A 234 7.37 -2.67 -7.86
CA VAL A 234 6.97 -1.31 -8.27
C VAL A 234 7.89 -0.26 -7.68
N TYR A 235 8.21 -0.35 -6.39
CA TYR A 235 9.10 0.63 -5.77
C TYR A 235 10.46 0.71 -6.46
N TRP A 236 11.10 -0.44 -6.72
CA TRP A 236 12.40 -0.49 -7.35
C TRP A 236 12.37 -0.08 -8.82
N ALA A 237 11.32 -0.46 -9.56
CA ALA A 237 11.12 -0.04 -10.95
C ALA A 237 10.99 1.49 -11.04
N VAL A 238 10.13 2.10 -10.21
CA VAL A 238 9.94 3.55 -10.19
C VAL A 238 11.20 4.26 -9.74
N MET A 239 11.88 3.76 -8.70
CA MET A 239 13.15 4.32 -8.24
C MET A 239 14.19 4.33 -9.36
N PHE A 240 14.30 3.23 -10.08
CA PHE A 240 15.25 3.12 -11.18
C PHE A 240 14.96 4.15 -12.28
N VAL A 241 13.70 4.39 -12.61
CA VAL A 241 13.29 5.38 -13.62
C VAL A 241 13.50 6.82 -13.13
N VAL A 242 12.99 7.12 -11.93
CA VAL A 242 12.98 8.49 -11.39
C VAL A 242 14.38 8.94 -10.98
N GLU A 243 15.21 8.03 -10.45
CA GLU A 243 16.50 8.39 -9.87
C GLU A 243 17.69 8.11 -10.77
N ARG A 244 17.49 7.63 -12.00
CA ARG A 244 18.58 7.49 -12.98
C ARG A 244 19.36 8.81 -13.10
N PRO A 245 20.69 8.76 -13.09
CA PRO A 245 21.50 9.89 -13.55
C PRO A 245 21.06 10.22 -14.99
N ARG A 246 20.77 11.46 -15.28
CA ARG A 246 20.61 11.88 -16.68
C ARG A 246 21.96 11.69 -17.35
N LEU A 247 22.08 10.70 -18.22
CA LEU A 247 23.21 10.50 -19.13
C LEU A 247 23.16 11.53 -20.29
N MET A 248 22.78 12.76 -20.00
CA MET A 248 22.97 13.82 -20.98
C MET A 248 24.39 14.32 -20.84
N PRO A 249 25.19 14.31 -21.91
CA PRO A 249 26.48 14.99 -21.88
C PRO A 249 26.24 16.43 -21.45
N ARG A 250 26.99 16.87 -20.48
CA ARG A 250 27.01 18.28 -20.09
C ARG A 250 27.41 19.08 -21.31
N ASN A 251 26.77 20.21 -21.60
CA ASN A 251 27.12 21.07 -22.72
C ASN A 251 28.61 21.44 -22.71
N ASP A 252 29.23 21.44 -21.52
CA ASP A 252 30.67 21.66 -21.33
C ASP A 252 31.55 20.56 -21.98
N ASP A 253 31.04 19.28 -21.99
CA ASP A 253 31.76 18.14 -22.60
C ASP A 253 31.66 18.19 -24.14
N LEU A 254 30.58 18.79 -24.68
CA LEU A 254 30.41 19.01 -26.12
C LEU A 254 31.26 20.20 -26.63
N ALA A 255 31.51 21.22 -25.80
CA ALA A 255 32.35 22.34 -26.12
C ALA A 255 33.83 21.92 -26.15
N GLN A 256 34.27 20.99 -25.30
CA GLN A 256 35.64 20.46 -25.29
C GLN A 256 35.94 19.47 -26.44
N ALA A 257 34.91 18.88 -27.05
CA ALA A 257 35.10 17.97 -28.20
C ALA A 257 35.14 18.69 -29.55
N GLN A 258 34.91 20.02 -29.56
CA GLN A 258 34.92 20.86 -30.76
C GLN A 258 36.11 21.84 -30.81
N GLY A 259 36.97 21.83 -29.83
CA GLY A 259 38.24 22.61 -29.79
C GLY A 259 39.44 21.69 -29.89
#